data_3f88713dccdd38dab1f43434345a1c87
#
_entry.id   3f88713dccdd38dab1f43434345a1c87
#
_cell.length_a   1.000
_cell.length_b   1.000
_cell.length_c   1.000
_cell.angle_alpha   90.00
_cell.angle_beta   90.00
_cell.angle_gamma   90.00
#
_symmetry.space_group_name_H-M   'P 1'
#
loop_
_entity.id
_entity.type
_entity.pdbx_description
1 polymer ?
#
loop_
_entity_poly.entity_id
_entity_poly.type
_entity_poly.pdbx_seq_one_letter_code
_entity_poly.pdbx_strand_id
1 'polypeptide(L)'
;FIVGFPGETDEDVNSLLEFLDEAKLDRVGCFTYSQVSGAKANDFQDQIPERDKLDRQDLVYEHQASISQDRLQRHVGKTLNVMIDGDIDGETVGRTIYDAPEIDGLFYIRNAENLNAGDLIFARVDHCDDHDLFGEYVGHQVGLR
;
A
#
# COMPACT_ATOMS: atom_id res chain seq x y z
N PHE A 1 -9.87 6.38 -1.28
CA PHE A 1 -10.70 7.17 -2.20
C PHE A 1 -11.84 6.31 -2.71
N ILE A 2 -12.85 6.97 -3.28
CA ILE A 2 -13.97 6.32 -3.99
C ILE A 2 -14.11 7.03 -5.33
N VAL A 3 -14.08 6.26 -6.41
CA VAL A 3 -14.26 6.75 -7.79
C VAL A 3 -15.58 6.26 -8.39
N GLY A 4 -16.05 6.94 -9.43
CA GLY A 4 -17.30 6.59 -10.10
C GLY A 4 -18.55 7.05 -9.34
N PHE A 5 -18.43 8.05 -8.49
CA PHE A 5 -19.59 8.67 -7.86
C PHE A 5 -20.48 9.35 -8.94
N PRO A 6 -21.83 9.31 -8.81
CA PRO A 6 -22.71 9.93 -9.79
C PRO A 6 -22.34 11.40 -10.10
N GLY A 7 -22.17 11.70 -11.37
CA GLY A 7 -21.75 13.02 -11.84
C GLY A 7 -20.25 13.27 -11.88
N GLU A 8 -19.41 12.33 -11.44
CA GLU A 8 -17.96 12.44 -11.54
C GLU A 8 -17.51 12.53 -13.01
N THR A 9 -16.63 13.45 -13.29
CA THR A 9 -16.06 13.68 -14.62
C THR A 9 -14.62 13.17 -14.73
N ASP A 10 -14.09 13.10 -15.95
CA ASP A 10 -12.67 12.77 -16.15
C ASP A 10 -11.74 13.87 -15.60
N GLU A 11 -12.21 15.12 -15.55
CA GLU A 11 -11.48 16.23 -14.93
C GLU A 11 -11.37 16.06 -13.40
N ASP A 12 -12.40 15.50 -12.75
CA ASP A 12 -12.35 15.19 -11.31
C ASP A 12 -11.34 14.07 -11.04
N VAL A 13 -11.30 13.04 -11.89
CA VAL A 13 -10.31 11.96 -11.79
C VAL A 13 -8.89 12.50 -11.99
N ASN A 14 -8.67 13.33 -13.01
CA ASN A 14 -7.36 13.98 -13.24
C ASN A 14 -6.94 14.82 -12.04
N SER A 15 -7.85 15.57 -11.43
CA SER A 15 -7.57 16.36 -10.23
C SER A 15 -7.18 15.48 -9.03
N LEU A 16 -7.75 14.27 -8.93
CA LEU A 16 -7.34 13.29 -7.93
C LEU A 16 -5.91 12.78 -8.19
N LEU A 17 -5.55 12.49 -9.44
CA LEU A 17 -4.19 12.06 -9.79
C LEU A 17 -3.16 13.16 -9.51
N GLU A 18 -3.46 14.42 -9.86
CA GLU A 18 -2.61 15.58 -9.53
C GLU A 18 -2.43 15.72 -8.01
N PHE A 19 -3.51 15.53 -7.24
CA PHE A 19 -3.42 15.53 -5.78
C PHE A 19 -2.50 14.43 -5.26
N LEU A 20 -2.56 13.21 -5.82
CA LEU A 20 -1.68 12.10 -5.42
C LEU A 20 -0.21 12.43 -5.70
N ASP A 21 0.07 13.08 -6.84
CA ASP A 21 1.42 13.52 -7.20
C ASP A 21 1.98 14.56 -6.22
N GLU A 22 1.14 15.48 -5.75
CA GLU A 22 1.54 16.48 -4.77
C GLU A 22 1.69 15.91 -3.37
N ALA A 23 0.70 15.13 -2.92
CA ALA A 23 0.65 14.57 -1.58
C ALA A 23 1.68 13.45 -1.35
N LYS A 24 2.01 12.69 -2.39
CA LYS A 24 2.94 11.55 -2.35
C LYS A 24 2.66 10.62 -1.18
N LEU A 25 1.42 10.16 -1.08
CA LEU A 25 1.00 9.25 -0.03
C LEU A 25 1.71 7.90 -0.15
N ASP A 26 2.10 7.32 0.97
CA ASP A 26 2.78 6.01 0.98
C ASP A 26 1.82 4.88 0.56
N ARG A 27 0.59 4.93 1.05
CA ARG A 27 -0.45 3.92 0.76
C ARG A 27 -1.77 4.59 0.42
N VAL A 28 -2.42 4.10 -0.62
CA VAL A 28 -3.73 4.58 -1.08
C VAL A 28 -4.62 3.40 -1.44
N GLY A 29 -5.80 3.35 -0.83
CA GLY A 29 -6.88 2.47 -1.26
C GLY A 29 -7.88 3.22 -2.14
N CYS A 30 -8.33 2.59 -3.21
CA CYS A 30 -9.34 3.12 -4.10
C CYS A 30 -10.46 2.09 -4.30
N PHE A 31 -11.71 2.52 -4.14
CA PHE A 31 -12.89 1.69 -4.31
C PHE A 31 -13.81 2.30 -5.37
N THR A 32 -14.56 1.46 -6.06
CA THR A 32 -15.64 1.94 -6.91
C THR A 32 -16.87 2.30 -6.08
N TYR A 33 -17.57 3.37 -6.47
CA TYR A 33 -18.86 3.70 -5.88
C TYR A 33 -19.86 2.57 -6.13
N SER A 34 -20.53 2.12 -5.07
CA SER A 34 -21.65 1.17 -5.13
C SER A 34 -22.89 1.76 -4.50
N GLN A 35 -24.05 1.44 -5.08
CA GLN A 35 -25.35 1.88 -4.54
C GLN A 35 -25.64 1.16 -3.22
N VAL A 36 -26.01 1.95 -2.20
CA VAL A 36 -26.42 1.44 -0.89
C VAL A 36 -27.89 1.78 -0.68
N SER A 37 -28.70 0.81 -0.22
CA SER A 37 -30.11 1.01 0.01
C SER A 37 -30.40 2.22 0.92
N GLY A 38 -31.27 3.11 0.47
CA GLY A 38 -31.66 4.33 1.19
C GLY A 38 -30.70 5.53 1.02
N ALA A 39 -29.62 5.39 0.27
CA ALA A 39 -28.72 6.51 -0.02
C ALA A 39 -29.31 7.44 -1.09
N LYS A 40 -29.25 8.76 -0.84
CA LYS A 40 -29.74 9.78 -1.81
C LYS A 40 -29.02 9.74 -3.16
N ALA A 41 -27.77 9.30 -3.18
CA ALA A 41 -26.99 9.21 -4.40
C ALA A 41 -27.56 8.21 -5.42
N ASN A 42 -28.42 7.27 -4.98
CA ASN A 42 -29.12 6.36 -5.88
C ASN A 42 -30.09 7.09 -6.81
N ASP A 43 -30.59 8.26 -6.39
CA ASP A 43 -31.58 9.05 -7.12
C ASP A 43 -30.91 10.01 -8.12
N PHE A 44 -29.59 10.11 -8.12
CA PHE A 44 -28.84 10.96 -9.06
C PHE A 44 -28.89 10.36 -10.47
N GLN A 45 -29.14 11.21 -11.47
CA GLN A 45 -29.35 10.75 -12.86
C GLN A 45 -28.05 10.39 -13.56
N ASP A 46 -26.94 11.03 -13.18
CA ASP A 46 -25.65 10.89 -13.86
C ASP A 46 -24.85 9.70 -13.29
N GLN A 47 -25.46 8.52 -13.27
CA GLN A 47 -24.81 7.29 -12.83
C GLN A 47 -23.68 6.89 -13.78
N ILE A 48 -22.52 6.58 -13.23
CA ILE A 48 -21.36 6.13 -14.00
C ILE A 48 -21.49 4.64 -14.31
N PRO A 49 -21.26 4.19 -15.57
CA PRO A 49 -21.24 2.79 -15.93
C PRO A 49 -20.18 2.00 -15.12
N GLU A 50 -20.48 0.75 -14.80
CA GLU A 50 -19.57 -0.06 -13.97
C GLU A 50 -18.18 -0.23 -14.58
N ARG A 51 -18.10 -0.35 -15.90
CA ARG A 51 -16.83 -0.41 -16.63
C ARG A 51 -15.98 0.85 -16.39
N ASP A 52 -16.59 2.01 -16.52
CA ASP A 52 -15.88 3.29 -16.37
C ASP A 52 -15.38 3.49 -14.92
N LYS A 53 -16.14 2.99 -13.94
CA LYS A 53 -15.70 2.98 -12.53
C LYS A 53 -14.45 2.13 -12.34
N LEU A 54 -14.43 0.92 -12.94
CA LEU A 54 -13.29 0.01 -12.87
C LEU A 54 -12.08 0.62 -13.59
N ASP A 55 -12.28 1.15 -14.79
CA ASP A 55 -11.21 1.80 -15.55
C ASP A 55 -10.59 2.98 -14.76
N ARG A 56 -11.40 3.76 -14.03
CA ARG A 56 -10.94 4.84 -13.15
C ARG A 56 -10.20 4.32 -11.92
N GLN A 57 -10.68 3.24 -11.33
CA GLN A 57 -10.01 2.59 -10.19
C GLN A 57 -8.63 2.07 -10.60
N ASP A 58 -8.53 1.38 -11.73
CA ASP A 58 -7.28 0.87 -12.27
C ASP A 58 -6.30 2.01 -12.53
N LEU A 59 -6.77 3.12 -13.13
CA LEU A 59 -5.94 4.31 -13.36
C LEU A 59 -5.35 4.89 -12.07
N VAL A 60 -6.15 4.96 -10.99
CA VAL A 60 -5.67 5.43 -9.68
C VAL A 60 -4.63 4.46 -9.11
N TYR A 61 -4.85 3.16 -9.22
CA TYR A 61 -3.88 2.16 -8.73
C TYR A 61 -2.57 2.18 -9.52
N GLU A 62 -2.63 2.23 -10.85
CA GLU A 62 -1.42 2.33 -11.70
C GLU A 62 -0.62 3.59 -11.37
N HIS A 63 -1.30 4.72 -11.19
CA HIS A 63 -0.65 5.98 -10.82
C HIS A 63 0.00 5.90 -9.44
N GLN A 64 -0.72 5.37 -8.44
CA GLN A 64 -0.21 5.20 -7.09
C GLN A 64 0.95 4.21 -7.01
N ALA A 65 0.97 3.16 -7.82
CA ALA A 65 2.07 2.20 -7.85
C ALA A 65 3.42 2.90 -8.14
N SER A 66 3.45 3.83 -9.09
CA SER A 66 4.64 4.63 -9.39
C SER A 66 5.07 5.49 -8.20
N ILE A 67 4.13 6.15 -7.52
CA ILE A 67 4.41 6.95 -6.33
C ILE A 67 4.94 6.07 -5.20
N SER A 68 4.31 4.91 -4.98
CA SER A 68 4.71 3.95 -3.94
C SER A 68 6.13 3.45 -4.18
N GLN A 69 6.47 3.06 -5.40
CA GLN A 69 7.81 2.62 -5.78
C GLN A 69 8.88 3.70 -5.49
N ASP A 70 8.64 4.95 -5.88
CA ASP A 70 9.53 6.07 -5.59
C ASP A 70 9.72 6.30 -4.10
N ARG A 71 8.65 6.09 -3.32
CA ARG A 71 8.68 6.24 -1.86
C ARG A 71 9.42 5.10 -1.18
N LEU A 72 9.22 3.85 -1.60
CA LEU A 72 9.91 2.67 -1.09
C LEU A 72 11.39 2.70 -1.46
N GLN A 73 11.75 3.18 -2.65
CA GLN A 73 13.13 3.33 -3.10
C GLN A 73 14.00 4.15 -2.13
N ARG A 74 13.41 5.07 -1.36
CA ARG A 74 14.12 5.86 -0.34
C ARG A 74 14.63 5.02 0.83
N HIS A 75 14.10 3.82 1.01
CA HIS A 75 14.51 2.89 2.07
C HIS A 75 15.64 1.97 1.62
N VAL A 76 15.90 1.84 0.33
CA VAL A 76 16.98 0.99 -0.21
C VAL A 76 18.34 1.42 0.34
N GLY A 77 19.09 0.46 0.85
CA GLY A 77 20.38 0.65 1.53
C GLY A 77 20.26 1.06 3.00
N LYS A 78 19.07 1.34 3.51
CA LYS A 78 18.85 1.69 4.93
C LYS A 78 18.52 0.45 5.77
N THR A 79 18.82 0.55 7.05
CA THR A 79 18.38 -0.41 8.05
C THR A 79 17.12 0.10 8.73
N LEU A 80 16.07 -0.70 8.71
CA LEU A 80 14.77 -0.38 9.30
C LEU A 80 14.49 -1.26 10.52
N ASN A 81 13.63 -0.76 11.40
CA ASN A 81 13.00 -1.53 12.45
C ASN A 81 11.84 -2.31 11.84
N VAL A 82 11.81 -3.61 12.09
CA VAL A 82 10.83 -4.53 11.55
C VAL A 82 10.26 -5.39 12.68
N MET A 83 8.95 -5.57 12.67
CA MET A 83 8.27 -6.59 13.46
C MET A 83 8.03 -7.80 12.57
N ILE A 84 8.46 -8.97 13.00
CA ILE A 84 8.20 -10.22 12.28
C ILE A 84 6.72 -10.59 12.42
N ASP A 85 6.07 -10.86 11.31
CA ASP A 85 4.68 -11.33 11.25
C ASP A 85 4.58 -12.85 11.13
N GLY A 86 5.57 -13.48 10.51
CA GLY A 86 5.62 -14.94 10.36
C GLY A 86 6.39 -15.36 9.12
N ASP A 87 5.88 -16.40 8.47
CA ASP A 87 6.44 -16.99 7.26
C ASP A 87 5.34 -17.12 6.19
N ILE A 88 5.66 -16.76 4.97
CA ILE A 88 4.79 -16.93 3.80
C ILE A 88 5.60 -17.72 2.76
N ASP A 89 5.12 -18.91 2.41
CA ASP A 89 5.74 -19.79 1.41
C ASP A 89 7.23 -20.12 1.65
N GLY A 90 7.65 -20.15 2.94
CA GLY A 90 9.02 -20.45 3.35
C GLY A 90 9.92 -19.19 3.42
N GLU A 91 9.38 -18.02 3.25
CA GLU A 91 10.08 -16.74 3.40
C GLU A 91 9.60 -16.01 4.64
N THR A 92 10.53 -15.60 5.51
CA THR A 92 10.21 -14.81 6.69
C THR A 92 9.76 -13.42 6.27
N VAL A 93 8.59 -13.02 6.76
CA VAL A 93 8.01 -11.70 6.47
C VAL A 93 7.77 -10.89 7.73
N GLY A 94 7.80 -9.60 7.58
CA GLY A 94 7.50 -8.65 8.64
C GLY A 94 6.99 -7.33 8.09
N ARG A 95 6.75 -6.39 8.98
CA ARG A 95 6.30 -5.04 8.62
C ARG A 95 7.15 -3.98 9.30
N THR A 96 7.22 -2.82 8.66
CA THR A 96 7.85 -1.63 9.23
C THR A 96 6.83 -0.81 10.03
N ILE A 97 7.29 0.29 10.64
CA ILE A 97 6.39 1.25 11.29
C ILE A 97 5.48 2.02 10.31
N TYR A 98 5.74 1.90 9.02
CA TYR A 98 4.99 2.59 7.96
C TYR A 98 3.84 1.73 7.41
N ASP A 99 3.78 0.44 7.76
CA ASP A 99 2.88 -0.53 7.17
C ASP A 99 1.89 -1.07 8.20
N ALA A 100 0.61 -1.12 7.84
CA ALA A 100 -0.44 -1.74 8.62
C ALA A 100 -0.43 -3.27 8.43
N PRO A 101 -0.70 -4.05 9.50
CA PRO A 101 -0.74 -5.51 9.39
C PRO A 101 -1.81 -5.97 8.39
N GLU A 102 -1.46 -6.96 7.55
CA GLU A 102 -2.37 -7.65 6.61
C GLU A 102 -3.00 -6.78 5.51
N ILE A 103 -2.65 -5.50 5.42
CA ILE A 103 -3.26 -4.54 4.49
C ILE A 103 -2.23 -3.92 3.56
N ASP A 104 -1.09 -3.50 4.13
CA ASP A 104 -0.02 -2.81 3.39
C ASP A 104 1.06 -3.80 2.94
N GLY A 105 2.14 -3.28 2.33
CA GLY A 105 3.24 -4.08 1.84
C GLY A 105 3.99 -4.86 2.92
N LEU A 106 4.66 -5.90 2.49
CA LEU A 106 5.47 -6.76 3.31
C LEU A 106 6.96 -6.41 3.20
N PHE A 107 7.72 -6.81 4.19
CA PHE A 107 9.17 -6.84 4.10
C PHE A 107 9.63 -8.31 4.12
N TYR A 108 10.09 -8.82 2.98
CA TYR A 108 10.66 -10.16 2.84
C TYR A 108 12.11 -10.17 3.31
N ILE A 109 12.43 -11.01 4.31
CA ILE A 109 13.68 -10.94 5.06
C ILE A 109 14.45 -12.25 4.94
N ARG A 110 15.63 -12.18 4.33
CA ARG A 110 16.55 -13.30 4.21
C ARG A 110 17.39 -13.47 5.49
N ASN A 111 17.91 -14.68 5.70
CA ASN A 111 18.74 -15.04 6.85
C ASN A 111 18.03 -14.89 8.22
N ALA A 112 16.72 -15.19 8.22
CA ALA A 112 15.80 -14.93 9.33
C ALA A 112 15.11 -16.20 9.87
N GLU A 113 15.62 -17.40 9.56
CA GLU A 113 14.95 -18.69 9.75
C GLU A 113 14.68 -19.07 11.23
N ASN A 114 15.27 -18.36 12.17
CA ASN A 114 15.09 -18.62 13.62
C ASN A 114 14.28 -17.52 14.33
N LEU A 115 13.62 -16.65 13.58
CA LEU A 115 12.81 -15.58 14.11
C LEU A 115 11.36 -16.05 14.29
N ASN A 116 10.67 -15.48 15.28
CA ASN A 116 9.28 -15.78 15.57
C ASN A 116 8.40 -14.55 15.35
N ALA A 117 7.13 -14.78 15.05
CA ALA A 117 6.15 -13.71 15.01
C ALA A 117 6.17 -12.88 16.31
N GLY A 118 6.23 -11.57 16.18
CA GLY A 118 6.36 -10.61 17.28
C GLY A 118 7.80 -10.21 17.61
N ASP A 119 8.82 -10.85 17.04
CA ASP A 119 10.20 -10.43 17.22
C ASP A 119 10.43 -9.06 16.58
N LEU A 120 11.14 -8.17 17.32
CA LEU A 120 11.57 -6.88 16.84
C LEU A 120 13.04 -6.95 16.42
N ILE A 121 13.29 -6.64 15.17
CA ILE A 121 14.61 -6.79 14.55
C ILE A 121 15.03 -5.55 13.79
N PHE A 122 16.29 -5.54 13.38
CA PHE A 122 16.83 -4.68 12.34
C PHE A 122 16.98 -5.48 11.05
N ALA A 123 16.46 -4.96 9.94
CA ALA A 123 16.68 -5.50 8.61
C ALA A 123 17.18 -4.40 7.66
N ARG A 124 18.16 -4.75 6.82
CA ARG A 124 18.67 -3.85 5.78
C ARG A 124 17.90 -4.08 4.50
N VAL A 125 17.38 -3.00 3.91
CA VAL A 125 16.67 -3.04 2.63
C VAL A 125 17.66 -3.14 1.49
N ASP A 126 17.53 -4.16 0.64
CA ASP A 126 18.36 -4.36 -0.54
C ASP A 126 17.71 -3.79 -1.80
N HIS A 127 16.40 -4.01 -1.97
CA HIS A 127 15.59 -3.47 -3.07
C HIS A 127 14.12 -3.40 -2.67
N CYS A 128 13.31 -2.83 -3.53
CA CYS A 128 11.86 -2.79 -3.42
C CYS A 128 11.23 -2.99 -4.81
N ASP A 129 9.97 -3.38 -4.82
CA ASP A 129 9.08 -3.22 -5.97
C ASP A 129 8.13 -2.03 -5.73
N ASP A 130 6.94 -2.04 -6.31
CA ASP A 130 5.92 -1.00 -6.15
C ASP A 130 5.09 -1.17 -4.86
N HIS A 131 5.24 -2.29 -4.16
CA HIS A 131 4.44 -2.61 -2.98
C HIS A 131 5.27 -3.07 -1.78
N ASP A 132 6.29 -3.91 -1.99
CA ASP A 132 7.03 -4.63 -0.96
C ASP A 132 8.51 -4.22 -0.85
N LEU A 133 9.09 -4.50 0.30
CA LEU A 133 10.52 -4.38 0.57
C LEU A 133 11.17 -5.76 0.62
N PHE A 134 12.44 -5.82 0.19
CA PHE A 134 13.27 -7.03 0.23
C PHE A 134 14.61 -6.72 0.84
N GLY A 135 15.09 -7.60 1.73
CA GLY A 135 16.36 -7.35 2.39
C GLY A 135 16.85 -8.49 3.26
N GLU A 136 17.72 -8.18 4.20
CA GLU A 136 18.33 -9.17 5.06
C GLU A 136 18.27 -8.77 6.53
N TYR A 137 18.16 -9.77 7.39
CA TYR A 137 18.30 -9.63 8.84
C TYR A 137 19.72 -9.19 9.20
N VAL A 138 19.84 -8.17 10.08
CA VAL A 138 21.14 -7.65 10.55
C VAL A 138 21.28 -7.68 12.07
N GLY A 139 20.25 -7.92 12.83
CA GLY A 139 20.31 -8.05 14.29
C GLY A 139 18.98 -7.84 15.00
N HIS A 140 18.93 -8.23 16.28
CA HIS A 140 17.79 -7.93 17.15
C HIS A 140 17.85 -6.49 17.68
N GLN A 141 16.68 -5.88 17.91
CA GLN A 141 16.60 -4.72 18.78
C GLN A 141 16.99 -5.11 20.20
N VAL A 142 18.10 -4.58 20.71
CA VAL A 142 18.51 -4.81 22.09
C VAL A 142 17.69 -3.89 22.99
N GLY A 143 16.71 -4.45 23.70
CA GLY A 143 16.12 -3.84 24.88
C GLY A 143 14.83 -3.07 24.68
N LEU A 144 13.73 -3.80 24.72
CA LEU A 144 12.53 -3.44 25.48
C LEU A 144 11.95 -4.76 26.00
N ARG A 145 12.42 -5.16 27.18
CA ARG A 145 11.71 -6.14 28.02
C ARG A 145 10.79 -5.39 28.96
#